data_a917526551443e7fa2b111137f8d69f0
#
_entry.id   a917526551443e7fa2b111137f8d69f0
#
_cell.length_a   1.000
_cell.length_b   1.000
_cell.length_c   1.000
_cell.angle_alpha   90.00
_cell.angle_beta   90.00
_cell.angle_gamma   90.00
#
_symmetry.space_group_name_H-M   'P 1'
#
loop_
_entity.id
_entity.type
_entity.pdbx_description
1 polymer ?
#
loop_
_entity_poly.entity_id
_entity_poly.type
_entity_poly.pdbx_seq_one_letter_code
_entity_poly.pdbx_strand_id
1 'polypeptide(L)'
;MTSRDLLPTIRPRPADTGGLVFAAGDVEDGMILEGQARSPATGETYEIKDGYLDLLKTRTGADSLANLTNFLPGAGRGYEPLWRVRSLSLLTGETFPNERELEIIIHLVRPVHEGRYLDLGCSAGLYTRGLARELQGGVAVGLDISPSMLREAHRRARATDTNPSFVRANAKNLPFFDATFEGAVCGGTLNEFGDPARVLRETSRILRPGGRLAVMGILRANSSRGRRLQSFLATGGIRFFQPEELQSLLDHAGFEPDPLRTYGPVFFAGATRRD
;
A
#
# COMPACT_ATOMS: atom_id res chain seq x y z
N MET A 1 0.44 -13.64 -8.32
CA MET A 1 -0.73 -14.49 -7.98
C MET A 1 -1.80 -13.61 -7.37
N THR A 2 -3.06 -13.96 -7.55
CA THR A 2 -4.21 -13.23 -7.01
C THR A 2 -5.17 -14.24 -6.41
N SER A 3 -5.56 -14.06 -5.12
CA SER A 3 -6.55 -14.95 -4.49
C SER A 3 -7.89 -14.86 -5.20
N ARG A 4 -8.53 -16.01 -5.46
CA ARG A 4 -9.89 -16.04 -6.00
C ARG A 4 -10.89 -15.35 -5.07
N ASP A 5 -10.69 -15.44 -3.76
CA ASP A 5 -11.55 -14.84 -2.74
C ASP A 5 -11.46 -13.29 -2.69
N LEU A 6 -10.43 -12.73 -3.32
CA LEU A 6 -10.31 -11.29 -3.48
C LEU A 6 -11.21 -10.74 -4.61
N LEU A 7 -11.40 -11.49 -5.69
CA LEU A 7 -12.10 -10.99 -6.88
C LEU A 7 -13.50 -10.42 -6.60
N PRO A 8 -14.37 -11.06 -5.79
CA PRO A 8 -15.70 -10.51 -5.49
C PRO A 8 -15.68 -9.18 -4.73
N THR A 9 -14.56 -8.83 -4.11
CA THR A 9 -14.39 -7.57 -3.37
C THR A 9 -13.91 -6.41 -4.25
N ILE A 10 -13.51 -6.70 -5.50
CA ILE A 10 -12.96 -5.71 -6.42
C ILE A 10 -14.06 -5.06 -7.23
N ARG A 11 -14.09 -3.72 -7.17
CA ARG A 11 -14.99 -2.83 -7.91
C ARG A 11 -14.19 -1.87 -8.78
N PRO A 12 -13.76 -2.27 -9.99
CA PRO A 12 -12.89 -1.46 -10.82
C PRO A 12 -13.50 -0.11 -11.24
N ARG A 13 -14.83 -0.06 -11.35
CA ARG A 13 -15.60 1.14 -11.71
C ARG A 13 -16.83 1.30 -10.82
N PRO A 14 -17.34 2.53 -10.62
CA PRO A 14 -18.58 2.75 -9.86
C PRO A 14 -19.80 1.98 -10.40
N ALA A 15 -19.83 1.66 -11.69
CA ALA A 15 -20.90 0.88 -12.32
C ALA A 15 -20.82 -0.63 -12.02
N ASP A 16 -19.70 -1.13 -11.50
CA ASP A 16 -19.54 -2.55 -11.16
C ASP A 16 -20.26 -2.83 -9.82
N THR A 17 -21.39 -3.52 -9.90
CA THR A 17 -22.26 -3.79 -8.73
C THR A 17 -22.03 -5.16 -8.10
N GLY A 18 -21.31 -6.07 -8.78
CA GLY A 18 -21.21 -7.47 -8.38
C GLY A 18 -19.77 -7.99 -8.18
N GLY A 19 -18.78 -7.13 -8.15
CA GLY A 19 -17.37 -7.53 -8.07
C GLY A 19 -16.86 -8.23 -9.35
N LEU A 20 -15.60 -8.66 -9.32
CA LEU A 20 -15.03 -9.43 -10.41
C LEU A 20 -15.25 -10.93 -10.20
N VAL A 21 -15.32 -11.66 -11.32
CA VAL A 21 -15.34 -13.12 -11.32
C VAL A 21 -14.15 -13.65 -12.11
N PHE A 22 -13.65 -14.82 -11.72
CA PHE A 22 -12.63 -15.52 -12.49
C PHE A 22 -13.25 -15.97 -13.81
N ALA A 23 -12.59 -15.65 -14.94
CA ALA A 23 -13.08 -15.96 -16.27
C ALA A 23 -12.34 -17.13 -16.92
N ALA A 24 -11.01 -17.11 -16.89
CA ALA A 24 -10.16 -18.16 -17.46
C ALA A 24 -8.74 -18.07 -16.90
N GLY A 25 -7.99 -19.16 -16.91
CA GLY A 25 -6.57 -19.22 -16.56
C GLY A 25 -6.21 -20.35 -15.60
N ASP A 26 -5.00 -20.31 -15.08
CA ASP A 26 -4.42 -21.34 -14.22
C ASP A 26 -4.61 -20.98 -12.75
N VAL A 27 -5.08 -21.94 -11.96
CA VAL A 27 -5.34 -21.79 -10.52
C VAL A 27 -4.63 -22.92 -9.77
N GLU A 28 -3.88 -22.56 -8.75
CA GLU A 28 -3.23 -23.49 -7.81
C GLU A 28 -3.52 -23.01 -6.38
N ASP A 29 -4.00 -23.92 -5.55
CA ASP A 29 -4.34 -23.67 -4.12
C ASP A 29 -5.19 -22.40 -3.89
N GLY A 30 -6.18 -22.15 -4.74
CA GLY A 30 -7.05 -20.96 -4.67
C GLY A 30 -6.41 -19.65 -5.17
N MET A 31 -5.16 -19.72 -5.60
CA MET A 31 -4.43 -18.58 -6.18
C MET A 31 -4.43 -18.65 -7.71
N ILE A 32 -4.83 -17.57 -8.36
CA ILE A 32 -4.75 -17.44 -9.81
C ILE A 32 -3.31 -17.06 -10.17
N LEU A 33 -2.63 -17.91 -10.93
CA LEU A 33 -1.26 -17.69 -11.36
C LEU A 33 -1.20 -16.74 -12.55
N GLU A 34 -1.95 -17.10 -13.59
CA GLU A 34 -2.15 -16.30 -14.80
C GLU A 34 -3.60 -16.49 -15.28
N GLY A 35 -4.19 -15.47 -15.88
CA GLY A 35 -5.54 -15.58 -16.37
C GLY A 35 -6.27 -14.27 -16.56
N GLN A 36 -7.58 -14.35 -16.51
CA GLN A 36 -8.47 -13.20 -16.67
C GLN A 36 -9.56 -13.19 -15.59
N ALA A 37 -9.82 -11.99 -15.07
CA ALA A 37 -11.01 -11.68 -14.30
C ALA A 37 -11.97 -10.84 -15.16
N ARG A 38 -13.27 -10.98 -14.95
CA ARG A 38 -14.30 -10.25 -15.70
C ARG A 38 -15.28 -9.57 -14.76
N SER A 39 -15.71 -8.36 -15.11
CA SER A 39 -16.88 -7.72 -14.51
C SER A 39 -18.16 -8.29 -15.10
N PRO A 40 -19.04 -8.91 -14.31
CA PRO A 40 -20.35 -9.35 -14.81
C PRO A 40 -21.24 -8.19 -15.23
N ALA A 41 -21.11 -7.03 -14.61
CA ALA A 41 -21.94 -5.86 -14.87
C ALA A 41 -21.60 -5.18 -16.22
N THR A 42 -20.31 -5.09 -16.56
CA THR A 42 -19.86 -4.36 -17.76
C THR A 42 -19.34 -5.28 -18.86
N GLY A 43 -19.08 -6.55 -18.57
CA GLY A 43 -18.45 -7.51 -19.47
C GLY A 43 -16.95 -7.29 -19.66
N GLU A 44 -16.37 -6.27 -19.03
CA GLU A 44 -14.97 -5.91 -19.17
C GLU A 44 -14.05 -6.94 -18.53
N THR A 45 -12.91 -7.24 -19.19
CA THR A 45 -11.91 -8.18 -18.70
C THR A 45 -10.64 -7.48 -18.25
N TYR A 46 -9.99 -8.05 -17.23
CA TYR A 46 -8.75 -7.60 -16.63
C TYR A 46 -7.76 -8.75 -16.55
N GLU A 47 -6.51 -8.50 -16.94
CA GLU A 47 -5.49 -9.53 -16.97
C GLU A 47 -4.88 -9.76 -15.58
N ILE A 48 -4.63 -11.02 -15.26
CA ILE A 48 -3.80 -11.46 -14.14
C ILE A 48 -2.56 -12.08 -14.75
N LYS A 49 -1.43 -11.38 -14.66
CA LYS A 49 -0.15 -11.82 -15.21
C LYS A 49 1.01 -11.23 -14.40
N ASP A 50 2.19 -11.79 -14.56
CA ASP A 50 3.40 -11.33 -13.85
C ASP A 50 3.21 -11.27 -12.33
N GLY A 51 2.25 -12.04 -11.78
CA GLY A 51 1.97 -12.11 -10.35
C GLY A 51 1.02 -11.05 -9.80
N TYR A 52 0.35 -10.24 -10.64
CA TYR A 52 -0.63 -9.25 -10.19
C TYR A 52 -1.84 -9.12 -11.12
N LEU A 53 -2.97 -8.68 -10.57
CA LEU A 53 -4.15 -8.26 -11.32
C LEU A 53 -3.96 -6.82 -11.82
N ASP A 54 -4.06 -6.60 -13.13
CA ASP A 54 -3.93 -5.27 -13.74
C ASP A 54 -5.30 -4.62 -13.99
N LEU A 55 -5.65 -3.62 -13.17
CA LEU A 55 -6.87 -2.81 -13.34
C LEU A 55 -6.61 -1.50 -14.09
N LEU A 56 -5.35 -1.19 -14.44
CA LEU A 56 -4.98 0.00 -15.19
C LEU A 56 -4.61 -0.39 -16.62
N LYS A 57 -5.56 -0.30 -17.54
CA LYS A 57 -5.38 -0.66 -18.97
C LYS A 57 -4.40 0.25 -19.73
N THR A 58 -4.06 1.41 -19.16
CA THR A 58 -3.16 2.38 -19.78
C THR A 58 -1.94 2.64 -18.88
N ARG A 59 -0.83 3.11 -19.49
CA ARG A 59 0.30 3.67 -18.76
C ARG A 59 -0.19 4.93 -18.05
N THR A 60 -0.53 4.82 -16.77
CA THR A 60 -0.73 5.99 -15.92
C THR A 60 0.63 6.63 -15.66
N GLY A 61 0.74 7.94 -15.88
CA GLY A 61 1.94 8.70 -15.58
C GLY A 61 2.24 8.69 -14.08
N ALA A 62 3.52 8.85 -13.74
CA ALA A 62 3.93 9.06 -12.36
C ALA A 62 3.36 10.39 -11.85
N ASP A 63 2.78 10.39 -10.64
CA ASP A 63 2.26 11.61 -10.01
C ASP A 63 3.38 12.54 -9.49
N SER A 64 4.61 12.03 -9.43
CA SER A 64 5.81 12.76 -9.00
C SER A 64 7.08 12.23 -9.69
N LEU A 65 8.13 13.04 -9.75
CA LEU A 65 9.46 12.61 -10.23
C LEU A 65 10.03 11.51 -9.33
N ALA A 66 9.72 11.49 -8.03
CA ALA A 66 10.12 10.43 -7.12
C ALA A 66 9.49 9.09 -7.55
N ASN A 67 8.23 9.09 -7.97
CA ASN A 67 7.56 7.91 -8.51
C ASN A 67 8.09 7.50 -9.90
N LEU A 68 8.64 8.43 -10.68
CA LEU A 68 9.17 8.12 -12.00
C LEU A 68 10.31 7.10 -11.94
N THR A 69 11.17 7.16 -10.92
CA THR A 69 12.27 6.19 -10.73
C THR A 69 11.77 4.77 -10.50
N ASN A 70 10.58 4.60 -9.93
CA ASN A 70 9.95 3.31 -9.69
C ASN A 70 9.47 2.61 -10.98
N PHE A 71 9.39 3.34 -12.10
CA PHE A 71 9.06 2.78 -13.41
C PHE A 71 10.29 2.30 -14.20
N LEU A 72 11.51 2.57 -13.73
CA LEU A 72 12.73 2.13 -14.41
C LEU A 72 12.90 0.60 -14.27
N PRO A 73 13.31 -0.11 -15.34
CA PRO A 73 13.61 -1.54 -15.27
C PRO A 73 14.69 -1.83 -14.23
N GLY A 74 14.43 -2.75 -13.30
CA GLY A 74 15.37 -3.16 -12.26
C GLY A 74 15.43 -2.28 -11.00
N ALA A 75 14.69 -1.16 -10.94
CA ALA A 75 14.65 -0.28 -9.76
C ALA A 75 14.25 -1.04 -8.48
N GLY A 76 13.34 -2.01 -8.57
CA GLY A 76 12.86 -2.79 -7.42
C GLY A 76 13.92 -3.69 -6.77
N ARG A 77 14.93 -4.19 -7.52
CA ARG A 77 15.90 -5.16 -6.98
C ARG A 77 16.81 -4.59 -5.88
N GLY A 78 17.21 -3.34 -6.00
CA GLY A 78 18.06 -2.65 -5.01
C GLY A 78 17.30 -1.85 -3.97
N TYR A 79 15.99 -1.68 -4.14
CA TYR A 79 15.19 -0.76 -3.33
C TYR A 79 15.16 -1.14 -1.85
N GLU A 80 14.75 -2.36 -1.53
CA GLU A 80 14.54 -2.80 -0.15
C GLU A 80 15.85 -3.02 0.62
N PRO A 81 16.87 -3.78 0.09
CA PRO A 81 18.04 -4.10 0.89
C PRO A 81 19.04 -2.94 1.04
N LEU A 82 19.10 -2.03 0.07
CA LEU A 82 20.13 -0.99 0.07
C LEU A 82 19.56 0.40 0.36
N TRP A 83 18.43 0.74 -0.24
CA TRP A 83 17.88 2.08 -0.11
C TRP A 83 17.03 2.26 1.13
N ARG A 84 16.06 1.36 1.39
CA ARG A 84 15.11 1.50 2.48
C ARG A 84 15.80 1.47 3.86
N VAL A 85 16.58 0.43 4.15
CA VAL A 85 17.28 0.28 5.44
C VAL A 85 18.27 1.42 5.68
N ARG A 86 19.07 1.78 4.66
CA ARG A 86 20.03 2.87 4.78
C ARG A 86 19.36 4.23 4.97
N SER A 87 18.27 4.49 4.24
CA SER A 87 17.55 5.76 4.33
C SER A 87 16.90 5.94 5.68
N LEU A 88 16.23 4.91 6.22
CA LEU A 88 15.63 4.97 7.56
C LEU A 88 16.69 5.12 8.64
N SER A 89 17.76 4.33 8.62
CA SER A 89 18.83 4.44 9.59
C SER A 89 19.51 5.82 9.56
N LEU A 90 19.68 6.41 8.37
CA LEU A 90 20.23 7.76 8.25
C LEU A 90 19.26 8.83 8.78
N LEU A 91 17.97 8.68 8.53
CA LEU A 91 16.95 9.63 8.96
C LEU A 91 16.71 9.57 10.47
N THR A 92 16.68 8.37 11.04
CA THR A 92 16.46 8.17 12.48
C THR A 92 17.71 8.45 13.31
N GLY A 93 18.91 8.41 12.70
CA GLY A 93 20.19 8.52 13.39
C GLY A 93 20.59 7.27 14.18
N GLU A 94 19.89 6.17 14.01
CA GLU A 94 20.16 4.87 14.62
C GLU A 94 19.95 3.73 13.63
N THR A 95 20.46 2.54 13.93
CA THR A 95 20.17 1.34 13.09
C THR A 95 18.68 1.03 13.14
N PHE A 96 18.04 1.11 11.97
CA PHE A 96 16.61 0.88 11.83
C PHE A 96 16.35 -0.20 10.75
N PRO A 97 16.39 -1.49 11.14
CA PRO A 97 16.20 -2.60 10.21
C PRO A 97 14.72 -2.74 9.81
N ASN A 98 14.47 -3.40 8.68
CA ASN A 98 13.10 -3.65 8.18
C ASN A 98 12.23 -4.43 9.17
N GLU A 99 12.83 -5.32 9.95
CA GLU A 99 12.15 -6.12 10.97
C GLU A 99 11.53 -5.22 12.05
N ARG A 100 12.29 -4.26 12.57
CA ARG A 100 11.80 -3.28 13.56
C ARG A 100 10.70 -2.40 12.99
N GLU A 101 10.85 -1.97 11.75
CA GLU A 101 9.83 -1.20 11.04
C GLU A 101 8.53 -2.00 10.92
N LEU A 102 8.64 -3.25 10.49
CA LEU A 102 7.51 -4.15 10.31
C LEU A 102 6.81 -4.45 11.64
N GLU A 103 7.56 -4.72 12.72
CA GLU A 103 7.00 -4.94 14.06
C GLU A 103 6.14 -3.75 14.53
N ILE A 104 6.61 -2.51 14.31
CA ILE A 104 5.85 -1.31 14.68
C ILE A 104 4.56 -1.23 13.86
N ILE A 105 4.61 -1.46 12.55
CA ILE A 105 3.44 -1.40 11.67
C ILE A 105 2.42 -2.48 12.03
N ILE A 106 2.86 -3.72 12.27
CA ILE A 106 1.98 -4.82 12.67
C ILE A 106 1.32 -4.52 14.02
N HIS A 107 2.10 -4.01 14.99
CA HIS A 107 1.55 -3.60 16.28
C HIS A 107 0.49 -2.49 16.16
N LEU A 108 0.64 -1.55 15.23
CA LEU A 108 -0.31 -0.46 15.02
C LEU A 108 -1.58 -0.91 14.28
N VAL A 109 -1.43 -1.76 13.25
CA VAL A 109 -2.58 -2.22 12.46
C VAL A 109 -3.35 -3.35 13.12
N ARG A 110 -2.72 -4.11 14.06
CA ARG A 110 -3.34 -5.18 14.87
C ARG A 110 -4.10 -6.19 14.02
N PRO A 111 -3.41 -6.98 13.18
CA PRO A 111 -4.08 -7.90 12.27
C PRO A 111 -4.85 -9.00 13.03
N VAL A 112 -6.05 -9.32 12.53
CA VAL A 112 -6.83 -10.48 12.96
C VAL A 112 -6.68 -11.59 11.92
N HIS A 113 -6.65 -12.87 12.36
CA HIS A 113 -6.23 -13.99 11.52
C HIS A 113 -6.96 -14.08 10.17
N GLU A 114 -8.27 -14.13 10.16
CA GLU A 114 -9.08 -14.28 8.94
C GLU A 114 -9.39 -12.92 8.24
N GLY A 115 -8.73 -11.85 8.66
CA GLY A 115 -8.98 -10.50 8.15
C GLY A 115 -8.41 -10.27 6.75
N ARG A 116 -8.91 -9.22 6.07
CA ARG A 116 -8.35 -8.66 4.84
C ARG A 116 -7.60 -7.39 5.14
N TYR A 117 -6.37 -7.28 4.64
CA TYR A 117 -5.50 -6.14 4.87
C TYR A 117 -4.91 -5.61 3.58
N LEU A 118 -4.89 -4.28 3.42
CA LEU A 118 -4.37 -3.59 2.24
C LEU A 118 -3.07 -2.87 2.55
N ASP A 119 -2.04 -3.08 1.73
CA ASP A 119 -0.79 -2.32 1.71
C ASP A 119 -0.84 -1.31 0.56
N LEU A 120 -0.96 -0.02 0.90
CA LEU A 120 -1.13 1.11 -0.03
C LEU A 120 0.23 1.59 -0.55
N GLY A 121 0.47 1.50 -1.85
CA GLY A 121 1.76 1.79 -2.45
C GLY A 121 2.80 0.80 -1.94
N CYS A 122 2.50 -0.49 -2.11
CA CYS A 122 3.25 -1.59 -1.48
C CYS A 122 4.70 -1.72 -1.97
N SER A 123 5.07 -1.06 -3.09
CA SER A 123 6.40 -1.13 -3.67
C SER A 123 6.87 -2.61 -3.83
N ALA A 124 8.02 -2.99 -3.30
CA ALA A 124 8.53 -4.36 -3.32
C ALA A 124 7.86 -5.30 -2.28
N GLY A 125 6.75 -4.89 -1.64
CA GLY A 125 5.86 -5.71 -0.84
C GLY A 125 6.36 -6.10 0.55
N LEU A 126 7.17 -5.25 1.22
CA LEU A 126 7.67 -5.54 2.57
C LEU A 126 6.52 -5.75 3.57
N TYR A 127 5.61 -4.78 3.66
CA TYR A 127 4.48 -4.86 4.57
C TYR A 127 3.45 -5.89 4.12
N THR A 128 3.23 -6.02 2.81
CA THR A 128 2.32 -7.04 2.27
C THR A 128 2.74 -8.45 2.69
N ARG A 129 4.04 -8.79 2.59
CA ARG A 129 4.58 -10.09 3.05
C ARG A 129 4.51 -10.23 4.57
N GLY A 130 4.78 -9.14 5.30
CA GLY A 130 4.64 -9.12 6.76
C GLY A 130 3.21 -9.45 7.19
N LEU A 131 2.22 -8.77 6.62
CA LEU A 131 0.80 -9.05 6.86
C LEU A 131 0.44 -10.51 6.50
N ALA A 132 0.90 -11.00 5.34
CA ALA A 132 0.60 -12.37 4.92
C ALA A 132 1.14 -13.44 5.90
N ARG A 133 2.20 -13.17 6.63
CA ARG A 133 2.73 -14.08 7.68
C ARG A 133 1.88 -14.07 8.95
N GLU A 134 1.30 -12.93 9.30
CA GLU A 134 0.44 -12.79 10.49
C GLU A 134 -0.97 -13.37 10.28
N LEU A 135 -1.43 -13.42 9.01
CA LEU A 135 -2.78 -13.83 8.68
C LEU A 135 -2.86 -15.36 8.47
N GLN A 136 -3.67 -16.04 9.28
CA GLN A 136 -4.00 -17.44 9.13
C GLN A 136 -5.41 -17.55 8.54
N GLY A 137 -5.49 -17.90 7.23
CA GLY A 137 -6.76 -17.91 6.50
C GLY A 137 -7.26 -16.55 6.00
N GLY A 138 -6.53 -15.45 6.31
CA GLY A 138 -6.85 -14.12 5.84
C GLY A 138 -6.19 -13.76 4.50
N VAL A 139 -6.42 -12.54 4.01
CA VAL A 139 -5.91 -12.05 2.72
C VAL A 139 -5.10 -10.77 2.88
N ALA A 140 -3.81 -10.82 2.58
CA ALA A 140 -2.97 -9.64 2.42
C ALA A 140 -2.96 -9.20 0.96
N VAL A 141 -3.23 -7.92 0.70
CA VAL A 141 -3.29 -7.33 -0.64
C VAL A 141 -2.27 -6.20 -0.73
N GLY A 142 -1.33 -6.29 -1.68
CA GLY A 142 -0.44 -5.18 -2.04
C GLY A 142 -1.00 -4.43 -3.25
N LEU A 143 -1.15 -3.12 -3.13
CA LEU A 143 -1.59 -2.25 -4.22
C LEU A 143 -0.49 -1.28 -4.59
N ASP A 144 -0.15 -1.22 -5.87
CA ASP A 144 0.80 -0.25 -6.41
C ASP A 144 0.43 0.13 -7.85
N ILE A 145 0.91 1.27 -8.31
CA ILE A 145 0.74 1.73 -9.69
C ILE A 145 1.84 1.19 -10.62
N SER A 146 2.99 0.81 -10.06
CA SER A 146 4.21 0.42 -10.79
C SER A 146 4.25 -1.08 -11.10
N PRO A 147 4.20 -1.48 -12.39
CA PRO A 147 4.36 -2.89 -12.76
C PRO A 147 5.70 -3.50 -12.33
N SER A 148 6.78 -2.71 -12.34
CA SER A 148 8.12 -3.19 -11.96
C SER A 148 8.21 -3.51 -10.47
N MET A 149 7.58 -2.70 -9.63
CA MET A 149 7.49 -2.94 -8.18
C MET A 149 6.64 -4.15 -7.86
N LEU A 150 5.47 -4.30 -8.50
CA LEU A 150 4.59 -5.45 -8.30
C LEU A 150 5.24 -6.77 -8.71
N ARG A 151 5.97 -6.81 -9.83
CA ARG A 151 6.77 -8.00 -10.22
C ARG A 151 7.82 -8.34 -9.17
N GLU A 152 8.51 -7.34 -8.65
CA GLU A 152 9.50 -7.55 -7.59
C GLU A 152 8.84 -8.02 -6.29
N ALA A 153 7.71 -7.43 -5.91
CA ALA A 153 6.93 -7.84 -4.73
C ALA A 153 6.49 -9.31 -4.84
N HIS A 154 5.97 -9.71 -6.00
CA HIS A 154 5.61 -11.10 -6.28
C HIS A 154 6.82 -12.05 -6.19
N ARG A 155 7.95 -11.68 -6.84
CA ARG A 155 9.18 -12.48 -6.78
C ARG A 155 9.66 -12.71 -5.34
N ARG A 156 9.60 -11.67 -4.50
CA ARG A 156 9.99 -11.75 -3.08
C ARG A 156 9.00 -12.55 -2.25
N ALA A 157 7.71 -12.44 -2.51
CA ALA A 157 6.69 -13.25 -1.84
C ALA A 157 6.95 -14.74 -2.06
N ARG A 158 7.21 -15.15 -3.30
CA ARG A 158 7.57 -16.55 -3.62
C ARG A 158 8.86 -17.00 -2.93
N ALA A 159 9.86 -16.12 -2.84
CA ALA A 159 11.13 -16.44 -2.18
C ALA A 159 11.01 -16.60 -0.65
N THR A 160 9.92 -16.13 -0.05
CA THR A 160 9.65 -16.21 1.40
C THR A 160 8.46 -17.08 1.75
N ASP A 161 7.97 -17.88 0.79
CA ASP A 161 6.82 -18.77 0.93
C ASP A 161 5.57 -18.08 1.53
N THR A 162 5.29 -16.88 1.00
CA THR A 162 4.09 -16.12 1.36
C THR A 162 3.21 -15.93 0.13
N ASN A 163 1.88 -16.01 0.31
CA ASN A 163 0.89 -15.97 -0.78
C ASN A 163 -0.01 -14.71 -0.73
N PRO A 164 0.54 -13.49 -0.69
CA PRO A 164 -0.28 -12.29 -0.79
C PRO A 164 -0.79 -12.11 -2.22
N SER A 165 -1.87 -11.34 -2.34
CA SER A 165 -2.38 -10.88 -3.63
C SER A 165 -1.79 -9.53 -4.00
N PHE A 166 -1.56 -9.30 -5.31
CA PHE A 166 -1.09 -8.01 -5.80
C PHE A 166 -2.05 -7.43 -6.84
N VAL A 167 -2.32 -6.13 -6.75
CA VAL A 167 -3.24 -5.40 -7.62
C VAL A 167 -2.58 -4.13 -8.14
N ARG A 168 -2.57 -3.95 -9.44
CA ARG A 168 -2.16 -2.70 -10.06
C ARG A 168 -3.34 -1.75 -10.16
N ALA A 169 -3.34 -0.70 -9.32
CA ALA A 169 -4.41 0.30 -9.26
C ALA A 169 -3.89 1.64 -8.72
N ASN A 170 -4.73 2.68 -8.81
CA ASN A 170 -4.42 4.00 -8.27
C ASN A 170 -5.06 4.17 -6.89
N ALA A 171 -4.24 4.46 -5.86
CA ALA A 171 -4.70 4.65 -4.50
C ALA A 171 -5.67 5.84 -4.31
N LYS A 172 -5.70 6.80 -5.23
CA LYS A 172 -6.69 7.90 -5.23
C LYS A 172 -8.10 7.45 -5.61
N ASN A 173 -8.26 6.19 -6.07
CA ASN A 173 -9.51 5.59 -6.52
C ASN A 173 -9.40 4.09 -6.25
N LEU A 174 -9.55 3.69 -4.99
CA LEU A 174 -9.37 2.30 -4.58
C LEU A 174 -10.46 1.42 -5.19
N PRO A 175 -10.07 0.37 -5.94
CA PRO A 175 -11.00 -0.47 -6.70
C PRO A 175 -11.62 -1.56 -5.82
N PHE A 176 -12.13 -1.18 -4.65
CA PHE A 176 -12.74 -2.10 -3.70
C PHE A 176 -14.08 -1.56 -3.23
N PHE A 177 -14.98 -2.45 -2.84
CA PHE A 177 -16.22 -2.07 -2.20
C PHE A 177 -15.97 -1.43 -0.83
N ASP A 178 -16.96 -0.69 -0.34
CA ASP A 178 -16.93 -0.08 0.98
C ASP A 178 -16.83 -1.18 2.05
N ALA A 179 -16.19 -0.89 3.17
CA ALA A 179 -16.08 -1.79 4.32
C ALA A 179 -15.57 -3.21 3.96
N THR A 180 -14.62 -3.31 3.02
CA THR A 180 -14.04 -4.59 2.58
C THR A 180 -12.92 -5.09 3.50
N PHE A 181 -12.14 -4.17 4.10
CA PHE A 181 -10.90 -4.48 4.82
C PHE A 181 -11.03 -4.22 6.32
N GLU A 182 -10.41 -5.07 7.12
CA GLU A 182 -10.21 -4.90 8.57
C GLU A 182 -9.12 -3.88 8.88
N GLY A 183 -8.15 -3.73 7.98
CA GLY A 183 -7.10 -2.74 8.15
C GLY A 183 -6.32 -2.42 6.87
N ALA A 184 -5.56 -1.33 6.93
CA ALA A 184 -4.67 -0.90 5.88
C ALA A 184 -3.34 -0.41 6.45
N VAL A 185 -2.28 -0.54 5.65
CA VAL A 185 -0.94 -0.01 5.97
C VAL A 185 -0.44 0.86 4.82
N CYS A 186 0.43 1.84 5.12
CA CYS A 186 1.06 2.70 4.13
C CYS A 186 2.49 3.05 4.56
N GLY A 187 3.49 2.54 3.86
CA GLY A 187 4.89 2.64 4.23
C GLY A 187 5.70 3.66 3.43
N GLY A 188 5.69 4.93 3.84
CA GLY A 188 6.44 6.01 3.20
C GLY A 188 5.72 6.65 2.01
N THR A 189 4.83 5.93 1.37
CA THR A 189 4.14 6.37 0.13
C THR A 189 3.15 7.52 0.36
N LEU A 190 2.66 7.72 1.60
CA LEU A 190 1.79 8.86 1.92
C LEU A 190 2.47 10.20 1.60
N ASN A 191 3.79 10.30 1.77
CA ASN A 191 4.59 11.47 1.43
C ASN A 191 4.71 11.70 -0.10
N GLU A 192 4.42 10.69 -0.92
CA GLU A 192 4.56 10.71 -2.38
C GLU A 192 3.22 10.91 -3.12
N PHE A 193 2.10 10.72 -2.43
CA PHE A 193 0.79 10.95 -3.03
C PHE A 193 0.55 12.45 -3.27
N GLY A 194 0.26 12.82 -4.52
CA GLY A 194 -0.08 14.20 -4.88
C GLY A 194 -1.34 14.73 -4.17
N ASP A 195 -2.25 13.83 -3.77
CA ASP A 195 -3.46 14.14 -2.99
C ASP A 195 -3.64 13.12 -1.84
N PRO A 196 -2.89 13.27 -0.72
CA PRO A 196 -3.00 12.36 0.41
C PRO A 196 -4.36 12.40 1.09
N ALA A 197 -5.06 13.54 1.08
CA ALA A 197 -6.40 13.66 1.66
C ALA A 197 -7.40 12.75 0.92
N ARG A 198 -7.33 12.68 -0.40
CA ARG A 198 -8.17 11.79 -1.21
C ARG A 198 -7.84 10.33 -0.93
N VAL A 199 -6.56 9.97 -0.87
CA VAL A 199 -6.14 8.59 -0.55
C VAL A 199 -6.63 8.16 0.82
N LEU A 200 -6.53 9.02 1.84
CA LEU A 200 -7.01 8.72 3.18
C LEU A 200 -8.54 8.56 3.23
N ARG A 201 -9.31 9.40 2.50
CA ARG A 201 -10.77 9.22 2.39
C ARG A 201 -11.14 7.91 1.71
N GLU A 202 -10.47 7.53 0.61
CA GLU A 202 -10.67 6.24 -0.05
C GLU A 202 -10.30 5.08 0.87
N THR A 203 -9.20 5.22 1.64
CA THR A 203 -8.82 4.22 2.64
C THR A 203 -9.89 4.08 3.73
N SER A 204 -10.41 5.19 4.25
CA SER A 204 -11.53 5.17 5.20
C SER A 204 -12.76 4.47 4.62
N ARG A 205 -13.13 4.77 3.38
CA ARG A 205 -14.29 4.16 2.71
C ARG A 205 -14.19 2.63 2.66
N ILE A 206 -13.02 2.09 2.31
CA ILE A 206 -12.83 0.64 2.14
C ILE A 206 -12.60 -0.12 3.44
N LEU A 207 -12.23 0.56 4.52
CA LEU A 207 -12.11 -0.06 5.83
C LEU A 207 -13.50 -0.26 6.46
N ARG A 208 -13.66 -1.30 7.28
CA ARG A 208 -14.84 -1.48 8.14
C ARG A 208 -14.84 -0.45 9.27
N PRO A 209 -16.01 -0.08 9.82
CA PRO A 209 -16.07 0.65 11.09
C PRO A 209 -15.20 -0.04 12.15
N GLY A 210 -14.41 0.73 12.89
CA GLY A 210 -13.39 0.20 13.80
C GLY A 210 -12.14 -0.37 13.14
N GLY A 211 -12.08 -0.39 11.82
CA GLY A 211 -10.90 -0.85 11.05
C GLY A 211 -9.66 0.01 11.31
N ARG A 212 -8.48 -0.60 11.23
CA ARG A 212 -7.22 0.04 11.61
C ARG A 212 -6.41 0.51 10.40
N LEU A 213 -5.84 1.70 10.50
CA LEU A 213 -4.85 2.24 9.57
C LEU A 213 -3.50 2.39 10.31
N ALA A 214 -2.41 1.89 9.71
CA ALA A 214 -1.06 2.18 10.17
C ALA A 214 -0.25 2.85 9.06
N VAL A 215 0.38 3.97 9.37
CA VAL A 215 1.16 4.78 8.42
C VAL A 215 2.55 5.01 8.96
N MET A 216 3.56 4.82 8.11
CA MET A 216 4.91 5.34 8.31
C MET A 216 5.18 6.42 7.28
N GLY A 217 5.90 7.46 7.69
CA GLY A 217 6.29 8.52 6.78
C GLY A 217 7.32 9.46 7.39
N ILE A 218 7.52 10.60 6.74
CA ILE A 218 8.55 11.58 7.11
C ILE A 218 7.89 12.91 7.42
N LEU A 219 8.14 13.42 8.62
CA LEU A 219 7.76 14.76 9.06
C LEU A 219 8.71 15.81 8.52
N ARG A 220 8.27 17.04 8.57
CA ARG A 220 9.12 18.22 8.28
C ARG A 220 10.25 18.31 9.29
N ALA A 221 11.47 18.48 8.79
CA ALA A 221 12.66 18.52 9.63
C ALA A 221 12.69 19.78 10.51
N ASN A 222 13.12 19.63 11.76
CA ASN A 222 13.29 20.75 12.70
C ASN A 222 14.54 21.58 12.41
N SER A 223 15.61 20.96 11.85
CA SER A 223 16.86 21.63 11.55
C SER A 223 16.79 22.42 10.21
N SER A 224 17.50 23.54 10.12
CA SER A 224 17.58 24.33 8.88
C SER A 224 18.23 23.56 7.72
N ARG A 225 19.23 22.72 8.01
CA ARG A 225 19.87 21.84 7.01
C ARG A 225 18.89 20.79 6.49
N GLY A 226 18.16 20.13 7.38
CA GLY A 226 17.13 19.17 7.04
C GLY A 226 16.04 19.80 6.18
N ARG A 227 15.53 20.98 6.53
CA ARG A 227 14.53 21.70 5.74
C ARG A 227 15.02 22.06 4.33
N ARG A 228 16.29 22.44 4.16
CA ARG A 228 16.87 22.72 2.83
C ARG A 228 16.89 21.45 1.96
N LEU A 229 17.31 20.31 2.53
CA LEU A 229 17.28 19.04 1.83
C LEU A 229 15.84 18.63 1.45
N GLN A 230 14.90 18.76 2.38
CA GLN A 230 13.49 18.48 2.13
C GLN A 230 12.88 19.40 1.08
N SER A 231 13.26 20.69 1.05
CA SER A 231 12.83 21.62 -0.02
C SER A 231 13.31 21.19 -1.39
N PHE A 232 14.54 20.65 -1.50
CA PHE A 232 15.02 20.05 -2.75
C PHE A 232 14.24 18.79 -3.13
N LEU A 233 14.00 17.88 -2.18
CA LEU A 233 13.20 16.66 -2.41
C LEU A 233 11.73 16.96 -2.77
N ALA A 234 11.19 18.04 -2.21
CA ALA A 234 9.82 18.50 -2.51
C ALA A 234 9.65 18.93 -3.97
N THR A 235 10.71 19.37 -4.65
CA THR A 235 10.65 19.64 -6.11
C THR A 235 10.37 18.38 -6.93
N GLY A 236 10.69 17.20 -6.38
CA GLY A 236 10.35 15.88 -6.92
C GLY A 236 8.95 15.39 -6.57
N GLY A 237 8.13 16.18 -5.86
CA GLY A 237 6.76 15.85 -5.48
C GLY A 237 6.62 15.18 -4.11
N ILE A 238 7.70 15.08 -3.30
CA ILE A 238 7.63 14.55 -1.95
C ILE A 238 7.09 15.63 -1.00
N ARG A 239 6.05 15.31 -0.25
CA ARG A 239 5.45 16.18 0.78
C ARG A 239 5.98 15.79 2.16
N PHE A 240 6.28 16.79 2.99
CA PHE A 240 6.71 16.59 4.38
C PHE A 240 5.68 17.21 5.31
N PHE A 241 5.05 16.38 6.13
CA PHE A 241 3.95 16.80 7.00
C PHE A 241 4.45 17.45 8.28
N GLN A 242 3.69 18.41 8.80
CA GLN A 242 3.73 18.75 10.22
C GLN A 242 2.87 17.76 11.01
N PRO A 243 3.17 17.48 12.29
CA PRO A 243 2.36 16.56 13.12
C PRO A 243 0.87 16.95 13.14
N GLU A 244 0.57 18.21 13.30
CA GLU A 244 -0.79 18.75 13.38
C GLU A 244 -1.52 18.63 12.04
N GLU A 245 -0.80 18.83 10.94
CA GLU A 245 -1.32 18.65 9.59
C GLU A 245 -1.70 17.18 9.33
N LEU A 246 -0.83 16.25 9.73
CA LEU A 246 -1.10 14.81 9.58
C LEU A 246 -2.33 14.38 10.40
N GLN A 247 -2.42 14.84 11.66
CA GLN A 247 -3.56 14.58 12.52
C GLN A 247 -4.85 15.12 11.91
N SER A 248 -4.82 16.36 11.41
CA SER A 248 -5.97 16.99 10.74
C SER A 248 -6.39 16.23 9.48
N LEU A 249 -5.43 15.74 8.67
CA LEU A 249 -5.73 14.94 7.47
C LEU A 249 -6.42 13.61 7.84
N LEU A 250 -5.96 12.93 8.89
CA LEU A 250 -6.56 11.69 9.38
C LEU A 250 -7.98 11.96 9.92
N ASP A 251 -8.13 12.99 10.74
CA ASP A 251 -9.41 13.39 11.33
C ASP A 251 -10.48 13.70 10.27
N HIS A 252 -10.12 14.54 9.27
CA HIS A 252 -11.00 14.88 8.16
C HIS A 252 -11.32 13.70 7.22
N ALA A 253 -10.48 12.68 7.20
CA ALA A 253 -10.74 11.45 6.46
C ALA A 253 -11.61 10.43 7.24
N GLY A 254 -12.06 10.77 8.46
CA GLY A 254 -12.91 9.93 9.28
C GLY A 254 -12.16 8.94 10.18
N PHE A 255 -10.89 9.23 10.47
CA PHE A 255 -10.10 8.45 11.42
C PHE A 255 -9.99 9.13 12.79
N GLU A 256 -9.86 8.32 13.83
CA GLU A 256 -9.42 8.72 15.16
C GLU A 256 -7.94 8.34 15.30
N PRO A 257 -6.99 9.31 15.30
CA PRO A 257 -5.57 9.00 15.36
C PRO A 257 -5.12 8.62 16.77
N ASP A 258 -4.26 7.60 16.84
CA ASP A 258 -3.50 7.28 18.04
C ASP A 258 -2.36 8.32 18.27
N PRO A 259 -1.74 8.36 19.46
CA PRO A 259 -0.55 9.18 19.70
C PRO A 259 0.58 8.85 18.71
N LEU A 260 1.15 9.88 18.09
CA LEU A 260 2.21 9.76 17.10
C LEU A 260 3.51 9.25 17.75
N ARG A 261 4.14 8.25 17.15
CA ARG A 261 5.48 7.78 17.53
C ARG A 261 6.50 8.33 16.54
N THR A 262 7.58 8.93 17.03
CA THR A 262 8.62 9.53 16.17
C THR A 262 10.00 9.02 16.48
N TYR A 263 10.81 8.83 15.44
CA TYR A 263 12.23 8.50 15.47
C TYR A 263 12.95 9.49 14.55
N GLY A 264 13.50 10.57 15.15
CA GLY A 264 13.91 11.72 14.35
C GLY A 264 12.76 12.29 13.51
N PRO A 265 12.94 12.50 12.20
CA PRO A 265 11.86 12.93 11.33
C PRO A 265 10.91 11.80 10.87
N VAL A 266 11.24 10.53 11.12
CA VAL A 266 10.39 9.40 10.77
C VAL A 266 9.26 9.29 11.78
N PHE A 267 8.01 9.16 11.31
CA PHE A 267 6.86 8.93 12.15
C PHE A 267 6.18 7.59 11.87
N PHE A 268 5.52 7.07 12.88
CA PHE A 268 4.57 5.98 12.80
C PHE A 268 3.26 6.42 13.45
N ALA A 269 2.19 6.33 12.70
CA ALA A 269 0.84 6.70 13.14
C ALA A 269 -0.09 5.50 13.02
N GLY A 270 -0.78 5.18 14.11
CA GLY A 270 -1.97 4.33 14.09
C GLY A 270 -3.22 5.20 14.05
N ALA A 271 -4.30 4.70 13.46
CA ALA A 271 -5.58 5.36 13.51
C ALA A 271 -6.73 4.35 13.37
N THR A 272 -7.87 4.63 13.99
CA THR A 272 -9.08 3.81 13.90
C THR A 272 -10.10 4.52 13.02
N ARG A 273 -10.71 3.81 12.05
CA ARG A 273 -11.86 4.34 11.31
C ARG A 273 -13.03 4.53 12.26
N ARG A 274 -13.62 5.72 12.26
CA ARG A 274 -14.88 6.01 12.98
C ARG A 274 -16.06 5.27 12.34
N ASP A 275 -17.15 5.13 13.10
CA ASP A 275 -18.40 4.53 12.65
C ASP A 275 -19.07 5.34 11.51
#